data_f4ff565f5ca8bd8ad1a9696fc09087c2
#
_entry.id   f4ff565f5ca8bd8ad1a9696fc09087c2
#
_cell.length_a   1.000
_cell.length_b   1.000
_cell.length_c   1.000
_cell.angle_alpha   90.00
_cell.angle_beta   90.00
_cell.angle_gamma   90.00
#
_symmetry.space_group_name_H-M   'P 1'
#
loop_
_entity.id
_entity.type
_entity.pdbx_description
1 polymer ?
#
loop_
_entity_poly.entity_id
_entity_poly.type
_entity_poly.pdbx_seq_one_letter_code
_entity_poly.pdbx_strand_id
1 'polypeptide(L)'
;MATKNIVVVGAGYAGVSATKFMAKKLKKDQDVQITLIDRHSYHTMMTELHEVAGGRVEPTAIQYDLQRLFSRKKNVKLVTDTVTGIDKESKKIITKQGTYDFDYLVLGMGGEPNDFGTPGVKEHGFTLWSFEDSVRIREHIERTVALAALEPDAAKRKAMLTFVVCGSG
;
A
#
# COMPACT_ATOMS: atom_id res chain seq x y z
N MET A 1 -21.15 12.16 -27.04
CA MET A 1 -19.66 12.34 -27.09
C MET A 1 -19.04 11.06 -26.56
N ALA A 2 -17.82 10.70 -27.00
CA ALA A 2 -17.15 9.49 -26.48
C ALA A 2 -16.72 9.74 -25.01
N THR A 3 -16.94 8.75 -24.14
CA THR A 3 -16.55 8.83 -22.73
C THR A 3 -15.04 8.92 -22.61
N LYS A 4 -14.54 9.90 -21.85
CA LYS A 4 -13.12 10.04 -21.51
C LYS A 4 -12.79 9.15 -20.32
N ASN A 5 -11.82 8.26 -20.48
CA ASN A 5 -11.38 7.33 -19.46
C ASN A 5 -10.12 7.85 -18.78
N ILE A 6 -10.20 8.12 -17.48
CA ILE A 6 -9.05 8.44 -16.64
C ILE A 6 -8.75 7.22 -15.80
N VAL A 7 -7.58 6.62 -15.97
CA VAL A 7 -7.15 5.49 -15.13
C VAL A 7 -6.13 5.98 -14.11
N VAL A 8 -6.34 5.63 -12.85
CA VAL A 8 -5.42 5.87 -11.73
C VAL A 8 -4.94 4.53 -11.22
N VAL A 9 -3.63 4.31 -11.21
CA VAL A 9 -3.00 3.09 -10.71
C VAL A 9 -2.39 3.37 -9.35
N GLY A 10 -2.83 2.61 -8.34
CA GLY A 10 -2.40 2.72 -6.95
C GLY A 10 -3.35 3.55 -6.09
N ALA A 11 -3.84 2.96 -4.98
CA ALA A 11 -4.70 3.61 -3.99
C ALA A 11 -3.95 4.06 -2.74
N GLY A 12 -2.66 4.39 -2.87
CA GLY A 12 -1.89 5.12 -1.86
C GLY A 12 -2.34 6.59 -1.74
N TYR A 13 -1.60 7.39 -0.99
CA TYR A 13 -1.92 8.81 -0.78
C TYR A 13 -2.10 9.59 -2.07
N ALA A 14 -1.19 9.41 -3.04
CA ALA A 14 -1.24 10.12 -4.32
C ALA A 14 -2.48 9.73 -5.13
N GLY A 15 -2.73 8.43 -5.32
CA GLY A 15 -3.85 7.96 -6.14
C GLY A 15 -5.22 8.28 -5.53
N VAL A 16 -5.38 8.08 -4.21
CA VAL A 16 -6.63 8.43 -3.51
C VAL A 16 -6.88 9.94 -3.58
N SER A 17 -5.85 10.78 -3.35
CA SER A 17 -5.98 12.23 -3.42
C SER A 17 -6.32 12.72 -4.82
N ALA A 18 -5.61 12.22 -5.85
CA ALA A 18 -5.88 12.53 -7.24
C ALA A 18 -7.31 12.14 -7.64
N THR A 19 -7.73 10.90 -7.30
CA THR A 19 -9.07 10.40 -7.59
C THR A 19 -10.15 11.24 -6.92
N LYS A 20 -10.00 11.56 -5.62
CA LYS A 20 -10.95 12.43 -4.88
C LYS A 20 -11.06 13.81 -5.51
N PHE A 21 -9.92 14.42 -5.88
CA PHE A 21 -9.88 15.75 -6.50
C PHE A 21 -10.59 15.73 -7.85
N MET A 22 -10.21 14.82 -8.76
CA MET A 22 -10.81 14.70 -10.07
C MET A 22 -12.30 14.37 -10.00
N ALA A 23 -12.69 13.42 -9.14
CA ALA A 23 -14.10 13.07 -8.94
C ALA A 23 -14.96 14.25 -8.48
N LYS A 24 -14.40 15.18 -7.70
CA LYS A 24 -15.08 16.40 -7.28
C LYS A 24 -15.16 17.42 -8.42
N LYS A 25 -14.07 17.66 -9.12
CA LYS A 25 -13.97 18.66 -10.19
C LYS A 25 -14.80 18.28 -11.42
N LEU A 26 -14.74 17.00 -11.81
CA LEU A 26 -15.41 16.46 -13.00
C LEU A 26 -16.79 15.86 -12.70
N LYS A 27 -17.40 16.20 -11.56
CA LYS A 27 -18.70 15.65 -11.13
C LYS A 27 -19.84 15.94 -12.10
N LYS A 28 -19.76 17.06 -12.83
CA LYS A 28 -20.81 17.48 -13.77
C LYS A 28 -20.57 16.95 -15.19
N ASP A 29 -19.38 16.45 -15.46
CA ASP A 29 -18.98 15.97 -16.80
C ASP A 29 -19.44 14.52 -16.92
N GLN A 30 -20.60 14.33 -17.59
CA GLN A 30 -21.22 13.00 -17.77
C GLN A 30 -20.37 12.08 -18.67
N ASP A 31 -19.49 12.66 -19.47
CA ASP A 31 -18.63 11.96 -20.42
C ASP A 31 -17.24 11.61 -19.82
N VAL A 32 -17.07 11.63 -18.48
CA VAL A 32 -15.82 11.29 -17.83
C VAL A 32 -16.01 10.14 -16.83
N GLN A 33 -15.26 9.07 -17.03
CA GLN A 33 -15.16 7.95 -16.10
C GLN A 33 -13.77 7.90 -15.49
N ILE A 34 -13.67 7.82 -14.16
CA ILE A 34 -12.41 7.62 -13.44
C ILE A 34 -12.37 6.17 -12.94
N THR A 35 -11.33 5.43 -13.29
CA THR A 35 -11.10 4.07 -12.80
C THR A 35 -9.88 4.07 -11.89
N LEU A 36 -10.07 3.76 -10.60
CA LEU A 36 -8.99 3.57 -9.65
C LEU A 36 -8.70 2.07 -9.52
N ILE A 37 -7.48 1.67 -9.86
CA ILE A 37 -7.02 0.27 -9.82
C ILE A 37 -5.97 0.13 -8.71
N ASP A 38 -6.19 -0.80 -7.80
CA ASP A 38 -5.21 -1.20 -6.78
C ASP A 38 -5.29 -2.71 -6.53
N ARG A 39 -4.20 -3.31 -6.08
CA ARG A 39 -4.17 -4.72 -5.67
C ARG A 39 -4.96 -4.99 -4.39
N HIS A 40 -5.21 -3.96 -3.57
CA HIS A 40 -5.96 -4.02 -2.34
C HIS A 40 -7.29 -3.25 -2.45
N SER A 41 -8.30 -3.69 -1.71
CA SER A 41 -9.60 -3.01 -1.62
C SER A 41 -9.60 -1.86 -0.60
N TYR A 42 -8.45 -1.55 -0.01
CA TYR A 42 -8.29 -0.54 1.04
C TYR A 42 -7.12 0.39 0.77
N HIS A 43 -7.20 1.58 1.34
CA HIS A 43 -6.12 2.54 1.46
C HIS A 43 -5.43 2.35 2.81
N THR A 44 -4.10 2.23 2.84
CA THR A 44 -3.33 2.12 4.07
C THR A 44 -2.82 3.49 4.51
N MET A 45 -3.00 3.81 5.79
CA MET A 45 -2.36 4.97 6.42
C MET A 45 -0.89 4.64 6.70
N MET A 46 -0.04 4.87 5.70
CA MET A 46 1.40 4.55 5.77
C MET A 46 2.11 5.25 6.93
N THR A 47 1.63 6.41 7.34
CA THR A 47 2.15 7.16 8.49
C THR A 47 1.92 6.47 9.83
N GLU A 48 1.04 5.48 9.87
CA GLU A 48 0.66 4.75 11.09
C GLU A 48 1.22 3.32 11.15
N LEU A 49 2.08 2.92 10.19
CA LEU A 49 2.67 1.58 10.16
C LEU A 49 3.44 1.24 11.44
N HIS A 50 4.13 2.22 12.02
CA HIS A 50 4.87 2.06 13.27
C HIS A 50 3.97 1.76 14.47
N GLU A 51 2.73 2.25 14.47
CA GLU A 51 1.75 1.97 15.51
C GLU A 51 1.33 0.49 15.51
N VAL A 52 1.16 -0.08 14.30
CA VAL A 52 0.89 -1.51 14.13
C VAL A 52 2.10 -2.34 14.51
N ALA A 53 3.30 -1.98 14.01
CA ALA A 53 4.55 -2.68 14.30
C ALA A 53 4.87 -2.69 15.80
N GLY A 54 4.57 -1.60 16.51
CA GLY A 54 4.73 -1.47 17.96
C GLY A 54 3.59 -2.07 18.79
N GLY A 55 2.59 -2.70 18.15
CA GLY A 55 1.46 -3.33 18.85
C GLY A 55 0.52 -2.34 19.54
N ARG A 56 0.55 -1.04 19.17
CA ARG A 56 -0.22 0.02 19.82
C ARG A 56 -1.64 0.15 19.27
N VAL A 57 -1.85 -0.27 18.02
CA VAL A 57 -3.17 -0.30 17.38
C VAL A 57 -3.39 -1.65 16.69
N GLU A 58 -4.64 -2.01 16.51
CA GLU A 58 -4.99 -3.18 15.71
C GLU A 58 -4.67 -2.94 14.23
N PRO A 59 -4.14 -3.96 13.51
CA PRO A 59 -3.72 -3.81 12.12
C PRO A 59 -4.80 -3.19 11.22
N THR A 60 -6.05 -3.58 11.38
CA THR A 60 -7.16 -3.08 10.56
C THR A 60 -7.51 -1.62 10.83
N ALA A 61 -7.05 -1.03 11.94
CA ALA A 61 -7.33 0.37 12.29
C ALA A 61 -6.72 1.38 11.31
N ILE A 62 -5.65 0.98 10.60
CA ILE A 62 -4.95 1.82 9.62
C ILE A 62 -5.39 1.56 8.17
N GLN A 63 -6.39 0.70 7.96
CA GLN A 63 -6.95 0.37 6.66
C GLN A 63 -8.29 1.06 6.43
N TYR A 64 -8.42 1.78 5.34
CA TYR A 64 -9.64 2.48 4.95
C TYR A 64 -10.23 1.87 3.69
N ASP A 65 -11.38 1.23 3.80
CA ASP A 65 -12.09 0.61 2.70
C ASP A 65 -12.37 1.60 1.56
N LEU A 66 -11.95 1.27 0.34
CA LEU A 66 -12.09 2.14 -0.84
C LEU A 66 -13.54 2.30 -1.25
N GLN A 67 -14.38 1.27 -1.11
CA GLN A 67 -15.81 1.37 -1.42
C GLN A 67 -16.49 2.42 -0.53
N ARG A 68 -16.17 2.40 0.77
CA ARG A 68 -16.67 3.39 1.72
C ARG A 68 -16.14 4.79 1.40
N LEU A 69 -14.85 4.89 1.04
CA LEU A 69 -14.17 6.16 0.75
C LEU A 69 -14.77 6.88 -0.47
N PHE A 70 -15.22 6.09 -1.47
CA PHE A 70 -15.74 6.60 -2.74
C PHE A 70 -17.24 6.35 -2.92
N SER A 71 -17.97 5.90 -1.89
CA SER A 71 -19.39 5.55 -1.94
C SER A 71 -20.32 6.63 -2.56
N ARG A 72 -19.94 7.91 -2.42
CA ARG A 72 -20.69 9.06 -2.94
C ARG A 72 -20.15 9.61 -4.27
N LYS A 73 -19.22 8.91 -4.93
CA LYS A 73 -18.56 9.34 -6.16
C LYS A 73 -19.00 8.46 -7.33
N LYS A 74 -20.13 8.82 -7.96
CA LYS A 74 -20.75 8.04 -9.04
C LYS A 74 -19.88 7.92 -10.30
N ASN A 75 -18.95 8.87 -10.50
CA ASN A 75 -18.02 8.90 -11.62
C ASN A 75 -16.69 8.16 -11.32
N VAL A 76 -16.61 7.42 -10.21
CA VAL A 76 -15.44 6.60 -9.85
C VAL A 76 -15.81 5.13 -9.89
N LYS A 77 -15.07 4.36 -10.67
CA LYS A 77 -15.08 2.90 -10.69
C LYS A 77 -13.87 2.40 -9.91
N LEU A 78 -14.07 1.52 -8.95
CA LEU A 78 -13.00 0.86 -8.20
C LEU A 78 -12.75 -0.52 -8.78
N VAL A 79 -11.48 -0.85 -8.95
CA VAL A 79 -11.03 -2.15 -9.45
C VAL A 79 -9.96 -2.67 -8.50
N THR A 80 -10.24 -3.82 -7.88
CA THR A 80 -9.24 -4.54 -7.08
C THR A 80 -8.57 -5.57 -7.97
N ASP A 81 -7.37 -5.21 -8.47
CA ASP A 81 -6.61 -6.07 -9.37
C ASP A 81 -5.13 -5.64 -9.40
N THR A 82 -4.25 -6.53 -9.82
CA THR A 82 -2.82 -6.27 -9.94
C THR A 82 -2.48 -5.84 -11.36
N VAL A 83 -1.96 -4.64 -11.52
CA VAL A 83 -1.39 -4.17 -12.79
C VAL A 83 -0.10 -4.91 -13.09
N THR A 84 -0.02 -5.49 -14.29
CA THR A 84 1.13 -6.26 -14.78
C THR A 84 1.87 -5.60 -15.92
N GLY A 85 1.25 -4.62 -16.58
CA GLY A 85 1.86 -3.89 -17.68
C GLY A 85 1.10 -2.64 -18.10
N ILE A 86 1.78 -1.82 -18.89
CA ILE A 86 1.23 -0.61 -19.48
C ILE A 86 1.62 -0.61 -20.96
N ASP A 87 0.62 -0.65 -21.84
CA ASP A 87 0.81 -0.40 -23.27
C ASP A 87 0.54 1.08 -23.56
N LYS A 88 1.61 1.81 -23.82
CA LYS A 88 1.54 3.26 -24.05
C LYS A 88 1.02 3.59 -25.45
N GLU A 89 1.26 2.73 -26.43
CA GLU A 89 0.88 2.97 -27.82
C GLU A 89 -0.62 2.78 -28.00
N SER A 90 -1.15 1.67 -27.52
CA SER A 90 -2.58 1.39 -27.54
C SER A 90 -3.35 1.98 -26.34
N LYS A 91 -2.66 2.70 -25.43
CA LYS A 91 -3.21 3.32 -24.22
C LYS A 91 -4.03 2.35 -23.38
N LYS A 92 -3.40 1.24 -22.97
CA LYS A 92 -4.04 0.19 -22.16
C LYS A 92 -3.25 -0.10 -20.89
N ILE A 93 -3.97 -0.27 -19.79
CA ILE A 93 -3.45 -0.88 -18.57
C ILE A 93 -3.78 -2.36 -18.63
N ILE A 94 -2.76 -3.20 -18.43
CA ILE A 94 -2.87 -4.65 -18.39
C ILE A 94 -2.87 -5.08 -16.93
N THR A 95 -3.85 -5.87 -16.53
CA THR A 95 -3.98 -6.42 -15.19
C THR A 95 -4.03 -7.94 -15.25
N LYS A 96 -4.02 -8.62 -14.10
CA LYS A 96 -4.15 -10.09 -14.06
C LYS A 96 -5.50 -10.59 -14.57
N GLN A 97 -6.56 -9.78 -14.45
CA GLN A 97 -7.93 -10.20 -14.79
C GLN A 97 -8.46 -9.55 -16.07
N GLY A 98 -7.77 -8.56 -16.65
CA GLY A 98 -8.25 -7.90 -17.86
C GLY A 98 -7.42 -6.69 -18.29
N THR A 99 -8.01 -5.87 -19.14
CA THR A 99 -7.38 -4.67 -19.67
C THR A 99 -8.31 -3.47 -19.53
N TYR A 100 -7.74 -2.27 -19.39
CA TYR A 100 -8.48 -1.02 -19.22
C TYR A 100 -7.90 0.04 -20.15
N ASP A 101 -8.72 0.54 -21.07
CA ASP A 101 -8.34 1.64 -21.95
C ASP A 101 -8.29 2.96 -21.17
N PHE A 102 -7.36 3.84 -21.52
CA PHE A 102 -7.26 5.17 -20.93
C PHE A 102 -7.01 6.28 -21.96
N ASP A 103 -7.63 7.42 -21.77
CA ASP A 103 -7.24 8.69 -22.41
C ASP A 103 -6.15 9.38 -21.59
N TYR A 104 -6.27 9.30 -20.26
CA TYR A 104 -5.33 9.86 -19.28
C TYR A 104 -4.96 8.83 -18.23
N LEU A 105 -3.69 8.78 -17.88
CA LEU A 105 -3.14 7.86 -16.88
C LEU A 105 -2.45 8.61 -15.76
N VAL A 106 -2.79 8.24 -14.51
CA VAL A 106 -2.11 8.69 -13.30
C VAL A 106 -1.43 7.48 -12.65
N LEU A 107 -0.11 7.56 -12.47
CA LEU A 107 0.67 6.54 -11.79
C LEU A 107 0.94 6.98 -10.34
N GLY A 108 0.28 6.34 -9.40
CA GLY A 108 0.39 6.60 -7.96
C GLY A 108 0.81 5.36 -7.17
N MET A 109 1.69 4.54 -7.73
CA MET A 109 2.09 3.25 -7.18
C MET A 109 3.05 3.34 -5.98
N GLY A 110 3.56 4.54 -5.65
CA GLY A 110 4.54 4.74 -4.59
C GLY A 110 5.94 4.29 -4.99
N GLY A 111 6.70 3.81 -4.03
CA GLY A 111 8.07 3.32 -4.20
C GLY A 111 8.26 2.00 -3.48
N GLU A 112 9.51 1.56 -3.41
CA GLU A 112 9.93 0.37 -2.67
C GLU A 112 11.17 0.69 -1.83
N PRO A 113 11.38 0.00 -0.70
CA PRO A 113 12.61 0.13 0.08
C PRO A 113 13.83 -0.27 -0.74
N ASN A 114 14.92 0.47 -0.57
CA ASN A 114 16.19 0.16 -1.21
C ASN A 114 17.26 -0.07 -0.13
N ASP A 115 17.89 -1.22 -0.16
CA ASP A 115 19.00 -1.59 0.73
C ASP A 115 20.37 -1.16 0.21
N PHE A 116 20.42 -0.55 -0.97
CA PHE A 116 21.65 -0.13 -1.66
C PHE A 116 22.68 -1.25 -1.81
N GLY A 117 22.24 -2.51 -1.83
CA GLY A 117 23.10 -3.68 -1.92
C GLY A 117 23.89 -3.97 -0.63
N THR A 118 23.48 -3.45 0.50
CA THR A 118 24.11 -3.72 1.80
C THR A 118 23.96 -5.19 2.17
N PRO A 119 25.07 -5.95 2.32
CA PRO A 119 24.99 -7.37 2.63
C PRO A 119 24.28 -7.65 3.96
N GLY A 120 23.42 -8.66 3.97
CA GLY A 120 22.69 -9.11 5.16
C GLY A 120 21.39 -8.36 5.45
N VAL A 121 21.13 -7.22 4.82
CA VAL A 121 19.91 -6.44 5.10
C VAL A 121 18.65 -7.20 4.65
N LYS A 122 18.67 -7.79 3.46
CA LYS A 122 17.51 -8.56 2.95
C LYS A 122 17.29 -9.86 3.72
N GLU A 123 18.40 -10.50 4.15
CA GLU A 123 18.37 -11.81 4.79
C GLU A 123 17.96 -11.72 6.26
N HIS A 124 18.32 -10.63 6.94
CA HIS A 124 18.18 -10.50 8.40
C HIS A 124 17.34 -9.32 8.86
N GLY A 125 17.07 -8.38 7.97
CA GLY A 125 16.31 -7.17 8.29
C GLY A 125 14.83 -7.30 8.02
N PHE A 126 14.08 -6.37 8.61
CA PHE A 126 12.68 -6.09 8.27
C PHE A 126 12.60 -4.68 7.72
N THR A 127 11.79 -4.50 6.68
CA THR A 127 11.41 -3.17 6.21
C THR A 127 10.10 -2.74 6.89
N LEU A 128 9.93 -1.46 7.13
CA LEU A 128 8.65 -0.89 7.59
C LEU A 128 8.08 -0.02 6.47
N TRP A 129 7.57 -0.67 5.42
CA TRP A 129 7.12 0.01 4.20
C TRP A 129 5.70 -0.36 3.77
N SER A 130 5.26 -1.55 4.06
CA SER A 130 3.92 -2.03 3.75
C SER A 130 3.13 -2.37 5.00
N PHE A 131 1.83 -2.55 4.84
CA PHE A 131 0.97 -3.07 5.89
C PHE A 131 1.46 -4.44 6.38
N GLU A 132 1.77 -5.32 5.44
CA GLU A 132 2.27 -6.67 5.69
C GLU A 132 3.60 -6.64 6.48
N ASP A 133 4.49 -5.70 6.16
CA ASP A 133 5.74 -5.51 6.91
C ASP A 133 5.46 -5.14 8.37
N SER A 134 4.54 -4.24 8.62
CA SER A 134 4.20 -3.82 9.98
C SER A 134 3.65 -4.96 10.83
N VAL A 135 2.82 -5.82 10.25
CA VAL A 135 2.29 -7.02 10.90
C VAL A 135 3.41 -8.03 11.17
N ARG A 136 4.28 -8.29 10.18
CA ARG A 136 5.43 -9.20 10.34
C ARG A 136 6.38 -8.74 11.45
N ILE A 137 6.65 -7.44 11.53
CA ILE A 137 7.50 -6.88 12.61
C ILE A 137 6.84 -7.11 13.95
N ARG A 138 5.55 -6.80 14.11
CA ARG A 138 4.78 -7.03 15.33
C ARG A 138 4.86 -8.49 15.76
N GLU A 139 4.52 -9.41 14.89
CA GLU A 139 4.54 -10.86 15.18
C GLU A 139 5.95 -11.35 15.54
N HIS A 140 6.99 -10.84 14.87
CA HIS A 140 8.36 -11.18 15.18
C HIS A 140 8.76 -10.71 16.57
N ILE A 141 8.43 -9.47 16.94
CA ILE A 141 8.74 -8.91 18.28
C ILE A 141 8.00 -9.72 19.35
N GLU A 142 6.69 -9.91 19.22
CA GLU A 142 5.85 -10.65 20.18
C GLU A 142 6.38 -12.08 20.38
N ARG A 143 6.67 -12.79 19.29
CA ARG A 143 7.24 -14.15 19.33
C ARG A 143 8.63 -14.17 20.00
N THR A 144 9.51 -13.23 19.65
CA THR A 144 10.87 -13.19 20.18
C THR A 144 10.88 -12.90 21.68
N VAL A 145 10.03 -11.98 22.13
CA VAL A 145 9.87 -11.68 23.57
C VAL A 145 9.35 -12.89 24.33
N ALA A 146 8.35 -13.59 23.79
CA ALA A 146 7.80 -14.80 24.41
C ALA A 146 8.85 -15.93 24.53
N LEU A 147 9.67 -16.13 23.49
CA LEU A 147 10.73 -17.13 23.51
C LEU A 147 11.87 -16.73 24.46
N ALA A 148 12.22 -15.44 24.52
CA ALA A 148 13.26 -14.95 25.43
C ALA A 148 12.88 -15.15 26.91
N ALA A 149 11.60 -15.12 27.25
CA ALA A 149 11.13 -15.43 28.61
C ALA A 149 11.41 -16.87 29.05
N LEU A 150 11.58 -17.78 28.10
CA LEU A 150 11.87 -19.20 28.34
C LEU A 150 13.35 -19.54 28.21
N GLU A 151 14.20 -18.61 27.74
CA GLU A 151 15.64 -18.83 27.52
C GLU A 151 16.41 -18.72 28.85
N PRO A 152 17.02 -19.82 29.33
CA PRO A 152 17.76 -19.82 30.59
C PRO A 152 19.12 -19.10 30.51
N ASP A 153 19.76 -19.09 29.34
CA ASP A 153 21.05 -18.42 29.12
C ASP A 153 20.85 -16.90 29.03
N ALA A 154 21.44 -16.19 29.98
CA ALA A 154 21.32 -14.73 30.08
C ALA A 154 21.93 -13.99 28.88
N ALA A 155 22.98 -14.49 28.27
CA ALA A 155 23.63 -13.86 27.12
C ALA A 155 22.76 -14.04 25.87
N LYS A 156 22.21 -15.23 25.65
CA LYS A 156 21.27 -15.50 24.56
C LYS A 156 20.00 -14.69 24.74
N ARG A 157 19.44 -14.67 25.95
CA ARG A 157 18.22 -13.87 26.23
C ARG A 157 18.46 -12.39 25.95
N LYS A 158 19.62 -11.84 26.34
CA LYS A 158 19.97 -10.45 26.02
C LYS A 158 20.06 -10.22 24.52
N ALA A 159 20.67 -11.13 23.76
CA ALA A 159 20.76 -11.04 22.31
C ALA A 159 19.35 -11.06 21.66
N MET A 160 18.48 -11.97 22.10
CA MET A 160 17.09 -12.04 21.61
C MET A 160 16.30 -10.75 21.87
N LEU A 161 16.54 -10.10 23.02
CA LEU A 161 15.84 -8.87 23.40
C LEU A 161 16.53 -7.59 22.89
N THR A 162 17.54 -7.72 22.02
CA THR A 162 18.23 -6.58 21.42
C THR A 162 17.69 -6.34 20.02
N PHE A 163 16.92 -5.26 19.87
CA PHE A 163 16.39 -4.80 18.59
C PHE A 163 17.18 -3.61 18.09
N VAL A 164 17.57 -3.64 16.82
CA VAL A 164 18.33 -2.56 16.18
C VAL A 164 17.41 -1.88 15.14
N VAL A 165 17.30 -0.57 15.23
CA VAL A 165 16.58 0.25 14.27
C VAL A 165 17.60 0.97 13.40
N CYS A 166 17.52 0.76 12.08
CA CYS A 166 18.40 1.38 11.11
C CYS A 166 17.63 2.41 10.29
N GLY A 167 18.14 3.64 10.23
CA GLY A 167 17.52 4.75 9.55
C GLY A 167 16.57 5.54 10.45
N SER A 168 16.21 6.72 9.99
CA SER A 168 15.36 7.66 10.76
C SER A 168 14.26 8.33 9.91
N GLY A 169 14.06 7.89 8.68
CA GLY A 169 13.08 8.43 7.75
C GLY A 169 13.64 8.67 6.39
#